data_90f6151f74cc620c65c7af0184a2c925
#
_entry.id   90f6151f74cc620c65c7af0184a2c925
#
_cell.length_a   1.000
_cell.length_b   1.000
_cell.length_c   1.000
_cell.angle_alpha   90.00
_cell.angle_beta   90.00
_cell.angle_gamma   90.00
#
_symmetry.space_group_name_H-M   'P 1'
#
loop_
_entity.id
_entity.type
_entity.pdbx_description
1 polymer ?
#
loop_
_entity_poly.entity_id
_entity_poly.type
_entity_poly.pdbx_seq_one_letter_code
_entity_poly.pdbx_strand_id
1 'polypeptide(L)'
;MPQIFRFGEYWIYFWTNENKPLEPIHIHVAKGAPTANATKKWITSTGNCLLANNNSRIPNHTRRNIMRMIEARHNDVIQAWLNYFGEIRYFC
;
A
#
# COMPACT_ATOMS: atom_id res chain seq x y z
N MET A 1 4.06 -7.39 -10.78
CA MET A 1 3.81 -6.67 -9.53
C MET A 1 3.85 -5.18 -9.80
N PRO A 2 2.76 -4.46 -9.61
CA PRO A 2 2.78 -3.03 -9.86
C PRO A 2 3.45 -2.27 -8.72
N GLN A 3 4.43 -1.48 -9.08
CA GLN A 3 5.01 -0.46 -8.23
C GLN A 3 4.21 0.82 -8.43
N ILE A 4 3.65 1.38 -7.34
CA ILE A 4 2.85 2.59 -7.42
C ILE A 4 3.76 3.82 -7.25
N PHE A 5 4.58 3.82 -6.19
CA PHE A 5 5.47 4.93 -5.86
C PHE A 5 6.83 4.43 -5.38
N ARG A 6 7.79 5.35 -5.34
CA ARG A 6 9.04 5.19 -4.59
C ARG A 6 9.21 6.38 -3.66
N PHE A 7 9.69 6.08 -2.45
CA PHE A 7 10.04 7.10 -1.47
C PHE A 7 11.46 6.78 -0.99
N GLY A 8 12.46 7.45 -1.57
CA GLY A 8 13.85 7.13 -1.29
C GLY A 8 14.16 5.68 -1.65
N GLU A 9 14.56 4.91 -0.66
CA GLU A 9 14.88 3.48 -0.82
C GLU A 9 13.64 2.59 -0.71
N TYR A 10 12.46 3.14 -0.43
CA TYR A 10 11.26 2.36 -0.17
C TYR A 10 10.41 2.27 -1.41
N TRP A 11 9.93 1.05 -1.69
CA TRP A 11 8.99 0.76 -2.77
C TRP A 11 7.60 0.65 -2.17
N ILE A 12 6.62 1.29 -2.81
CA ILE A 12 5.21 1.20 -2.45
C ILE A 12 4.52 0.48 -3.60
N TYR A 13 3.90 -0.68 -3.29
CA TYR A 13 3.39 -1.59 -4.30
C TYR A 13 2.24 -2.42 -3.75
N PHE A 14 1.58 -3.19 -4.63
CA PHE A 14 0.69 -4.26 -4.21
C PHE A 14 0.91 -5.49 -5.10
N TRP A 15 0.47 -6.67 -4.61
CA TRP A 15 0.58 -7.90 -5.38
C TRP A 15 -0.66 -8.07 -6.26
N THR A 16 -0.47 -8.58 -7.49
CA THR A 16 -1.56 -8.74 -8.45
C THR A 16 -2.35 -10.04 -8.27
N ASN A 17 -1.89 -10.94 -7.42
CA ASN A 17 -2.55 -12.22 -7.18
C ASN A 17 -3.43 -12.23 -5.92
N GLU A 18 -3.87 -11.05 -5.46
CA GLU A 18 -4.61 -10.92 -4.19
C GLU A 18 -6.12 -10.84 -4.39
N ASN A 19 -6.65 -11.57 -5.37
CA ASN A 19 -8.07 -11.51 -5.71
C ASN A 19 -8.81 -12.86 -5.61
N LYS A 20 -8.40 -13.73 -4.64
CA LYS A 20 -9.06 -15.04 -4.49
C LYS A 20 -9.25 -15.41 -3.02
N PRO A 21 -10.18 -14.80 -2.29
CA PRO A 21 -11.05 -13.67 -2.66
C PRO A 21 -10.29 -12.35 -2.69
N LEU A 22 -10.90 -11.33 -3.29
CA LEU A 22 -10.29 -10.01 -3.32
C LEU A 22 -10.20 -9.44 -1.92
N GLU A 23 -9.00 -9.12 -1.48
CA GLU A 23 -8.78 -8.45 -0.21
C GLU A 23 -9.18 -6.96 -0.31
N PRO A 24 -9.50 -6.32 0.83
CA PRO A 24 -9.64 -4.87 0.84
C PRO A 24 -8.39 -4.18 0.30
N ILE A 25 -8.57 -3.02 -0.32
CA ILE A 25 -7.47 -2.27 -0.91
C ILE A 25 -6.36 -2.01 0.11
N HIS A 26 -5.15 -2.34 -0.25
CA HIS A 26 -3.97 -2.17 0.61
C HIS A 26 -2.73 -2.00 -0.23
N ILE A 27 -1.66 -1.54 0.42
CA ILE A 27 -0.34 -1.45 -0.20
C ILE A 27 0.70 -2.08 0.71
N HIS A 28 1.82 -2.42 0.12
CA HIS A 28 3.00 -2.88 0.84
C HIS A 28 4.11 -1.85 0.69
N VAL A 29 4.94 -1.75 1.71
CA VAL A 29 6.12 -0.89 1.71
C VAL A 29 7.33 -1.74 2.09
N ALA A 30 8.32 -1.76 1.22
CA ALA A 30 9.55 -2.51 1.45
C ALA A 30 10.77 -1.66 1.10
N LYS A 31 11.82 -1.80 1.89
CA LYS A 31 13.10 -1.19 1.58
C LYS A 31 13.80 -2.04 0.52
N GLY A 32 14.15 -1.43 -0.61
CA GLY A 32 14.72 -2.15 -1.74
C GLY A 32 13.65 -2.95 -2.47
N ALA A 33 13.97 -4.19 -2.84
CA ALA A 33 13.06 -5.01 -3.63
C ALA A 33 11.85 -5.47 -2.83
N PRO A 34 10.68 -5.67 -3.47
CA PRO A 34 9.50 -6.20 -2.81
C PRO A 34 9.74 -7.58 -2.19
N THR A 35 9.14 -7.81 -1.03
CA THR A 35 9.20 -9.09 -0.32
C THR A 35 7.81 -9.52 0.11
N ALA A 36 7.63 -10.82 0.39
CA ALA A 36 6.35 -11.37 0.80
C ALA A 36 5.90 -10.85 2.17
N ASN A 37 6.84 -10.48 3.04
CA ASN A 37 6.55 -10.05 4.42
C ASN A 37 6.78 -8.54 4.62
N ALA A 38 6.52 -7.74 3.60
CA ALA A 38 6.68 -6.30 3.68
C ALA A 38 5.61 -5.68 4.59
N THR A 39 5.91 -4.48 5.08
CA THR A 39 4.94 -3.67 5.82
C THR A 39 3.66 -3.52 5.01
N LYS A 40 2.50 -3.68 5.67
CA LYS A 40 1.19 -3.63 5.02
C LYS A 40 0.36 -2.49 5.60
N LYS A 41 -0.29 -1.74 4.72
CA LYS A 41 -1.16 -0.64 5.10
C LYS A 41 -2.47 -0.72 4.33
N TRP A 42 -3.59 -0.59 5.05
CA TRP A 42 -4.92 -0.49 4.45
C TRP A 42 -5.15 0.93 3.93
N ILE A 43 -5.82 1.06 2.80
CA ILE A 43 -6.34 2.35 2.33
C ILE A 43 -7.81 2.40 2.73
N THR A 44 -8.19 3.41 3.51
CA THR A 44 -9.56 3.52 4.01
C THR A 44 -10.46 4.22 3.00
N SER A 45 -11.79 4.08 3.19
CA SER A 45 -12.78 4.73 2.33
C SER A 45 -12.71 6.25 2.38
N THR A 46 -12.13 6.82 3.43
CA THR A 46 -11.95 8.27 3.58
C THR A 46 -10.63 8.76 3.02
N GLY A 47 -9.82 7.88 2.42
CA GLY A 47 -8.53 8.25 1.83
C GLY A 47 -7.38 8.28 2.83
N ASN A 48 -7.58 7.72 4.01
CA ASN A 48 -6.54 7.60 5.02
C ASN A 48 -5.77 6.29 4.86
N CYS A 49 -4.69 6.15 5.61
CA CYS A 49 -3.80 5.00 5.57
C CYS A 49 -3.71 4.41 6.97
N LEU A 50 -4.05 3.12 7.10
CA LEU A 50 -4.07 2.43 8.39
C LEU A 50 -3.06 1.30 8.40
N LEU A 51 -2.15 1.30 9.39
CA LEU A 51 -1.11 0.29 9.49
C LEU A 51 -1.70 -1.07 9.89
N ALA A 52 -1.48 -2.09 9.06
CA ALA A 52 -1.84 -3.46 9.39
C ALA A 52 -0.71 -4.18 10.13
N ASN A 53 0.53 -4.01 9.65
CA ASN A 53 1.74 -4.51 10.31
C ASN A 53 2.95 -3.71 9.83
N ASN A 54 4.06 -3.81 10.58
CA ASN A 54 5.32 -3.17 10.21
C ASN A 54 6.43 -4.22 10.12
N ASN A 55 6.21 -5.25 9.33
CA ASN A 55 7.17 -6.35 9.21
C ASN A 55 8.51 -5.92 8.60
N SER A 56 8.51 -4.87 7.78
CA SER A 56 9.75 -4.30 7.24
C SER A 56 10.53 -3.47 8.26
N ARG A 57 9.99 -3.28 9.47
CA ARG A 57 10.64 -2.54 10.56
C ARG A 57 11.05 -1.13 10.14
N ILE A 58 10.15 -0.44 9.46
CA ILE A 58 10.40 0.93 9.01
C ILE A 58 10.40 1.85 10.24
N PRO A 59 11.43 2.71 10.41
CA PRO A 59 11.45 3.66 11.53
C PRO A 59 10.23 4.57 11.54
N ASN A 60 9.76 4.94 12.72
CA ASN A 60 8.53 5.71 12.89
C ASN A 60 8.50 7.01 12.09
N HIS A 61 9.61 7.74 12.07
CA HIS A 61 9.70 9.00 11.33
C HIS A 61 9.50 8.78 9.82
N THR A 62 10.22 7.82 9.27
CA THR A 62 10.13 7.47 7.84
C THR A 62 8.74 6.95 7.52
N ARG A 63 8.17 6.09 8.38
CA ARG A 63 6.85 5.51 8.18
C ARG A 63 5.77 6.60 8.14
N ARG A 64 5.86 7.60 9.01
CA ARG A 64 4.93 8.73 9.01
C ARG A 64 5.01 9.55 7.74
N ASN A 65 6.21 9.80 7.23
CA ASN A 65 6.40 10.53 5.99
C ASN A 65 5.83 9.78 4.79
N ILE A 66 6.05 8.46 4.74
CA ILE A 66 5.49 7.60 3.70
C ILE A 66 3.96 7.61 3.78
N MET A 67 3.41 7.50 5.00
CA MET A 67 1.96 7.54 5.21
C MET A 67 1.35 8.84 4.68
N ARG A 68 1.98 9.98 4.98
CA ARG A 68 1.50 11.29 4.49
C ARG A 68 1.51 11.35 2.96
N MET A 69 2.55 10.83 2.34
CA MET A 69 2.64 10.78 0.88
C MET A 69 1.53 9.91 0.30
N ILE A 70 1.30 8.74 0.88
CA ILE A 70 0.26 7.82 0.41
C ILE A 70 -1.12 8.46 0.57
N GLU A 71 -1.39 9.10 1.70
CA GLU A 71 -2.67 9.76 1.93
C GLU A 71 -2.88 10.91 0.95
N ALA A 72 -1.83 11.69 0.68
CA ALA A 72 -1.92 12.78 -0.29
C ALA A 72 -2.20 12.27 -1.70
N ARG A 73 -1.77 11.03 -2.01
CA ARG A 73 -1.91 10.42 -3.34
C ARG A 73 -2.82 9.20 -3.33
N HIS A 74 -3.75 9.12 -2.39
CA HIS A 74 -4.61 7.93 -2.27
C HIS A 74 -5.43 7.66 -3.53
N ASN A 75 -5.79 8.70 -4.31
CA ASN A 75 -6.51 8.51 -5.57
C ASN A 75 -5.66 7.77 -6.61
N ASP A 76 -4.36 7.99 -6.62
CA ASP A 76 -3.46 7.26 -7.51
C ASP A 76 -3.40 5.77 -7.15
N VAL A 77 -3.41 5.48 -5.85
CA VAL A 77 -3.46 4.09 -5.36
C VAL A 77 -4.78 3.43 -5.77
N ILE A 78 -5.89 4.12 -5.57
CA ILE A 78 -7.22 3.64 -5.93
C ILE A 78 -7.29 3.36 -7.43
N GLN A 79 -6.79 4.27 -8.24
CA GLN A 79 -6.81 4.11 -9.70
C GLN A 79 -5.96 2.91 -10.14
N ALA A 80 -4.76 2.75 -9.58
CA ALA A 80 -3.90 1.60 -9.89
C ALA A 80 -4.58 0.28 -9.50
N TRP A 81 -5.22 0.24 -8.34
CA TRP A 81 -5.94 -0.93 -7.85
C TRP A 81 -7.10 -1.30 -8.78
N LEU A 82 -7.91 -0.30 -9.16
CA LEU A 82 -9.04 -0.50 -10.07
C LEU A 82 -8.60 -0.98 -11.45
N ASN A 83 -7.47 -0.48 -11.94
CA ASN A 83 -6.94 -0.90 -13.25
C ASN A 83 -6.58 -2.39 -13.25
N TYR A 84 -6.18 -2.95 -12.11
CA TYR A 84 -5.81 -4.36 -12.00
C TYR A 84 -6.98 -5.25 -11.64
N PHE A 85 -7.80 -4.85 -10.68
CA PHE A 85 -8.81 -5.74 -10.10
C PHE A 85 -10.24 -5.43 -10.52
N GLY A 86 -10.50 -4.23 -11.04
CA GLY A 86 -11.81 -3.84 -11.52
C GLY A 86 -12.84 -3.53 -10.45
N GLU A 87 -12.51 -3.72 -9.18
CA GLU A 87 -13.39 -3.41 -8.04
C GLU A 87 -12.57 -3.05 -6.82
N ILE A 88 -13.20 -2.38 -5.87
CA ILE A 88 -12.56 -2.01 -4.61
C ILE A 88 -13.43 -2.42 -3.44
N ARG A 89 -12.80 -2.98 -2.41
CA ARG A 89 -13.38 -3.17 -1.08
C ARG A 89 -12.49 -2.45 -0.09
N TYR A 90 -13.10 -1.90 0.96
CA TYR A 90 -12.36 -1.20 2.00
C TYR A 90 -12.44 -1.97 3.30
N PHE A 91 -11.32 -2.02 4.02
CA PHE A 91 -11.29 -2.63 5.35
C PHE A 91 -12.09 -1.77 6.34
N CYS A 92 -12.04 -0.45 6.19
CA CYS A 92 -12.83 0.46 7.02
C CYS A 92 -13.09 1.81 6.33
#